data_05bc38eff662e901502189b2ef49f4a0
#
_entry.id   05bc38eff662e901502189b2ef49f4a0
#
_cell.length_a   1.000
_cell.length_b   1.000
_cell.length_c   1.000
_cell.angle_alpha   90.00
_cell.angle_beta   90.00
_cell.angle_gamma   90.00
#
_symmetry.space_group_name_H-M   'P 1'
#
loop_
_entity.id
_entity.type
_entity.pdbx_description
1 polymer ?
#
loop_
_entity_poly.entity_id
_entity_poly.type
_entity_poly.pdbx_seq_one_letter_code
_entity_poly.pdbx_strand_id
1 'polypeptide(L)'
;HYLSIAKEVLKGRYMFCYFLNANKCLLKYAQAIAKHNNLSLVIGGSSKIKGVNAKFLSEVGPCEWLGLIKRAAHILTDSFHGTVFAMLLNGNFKTCIVNWERATRIVNLLEQFSLSDHLKSDFIDLYNINDCVINREKFMERLSQLRSLSEEYFINAIEN
;
A
#
# COMPACT_ATOMS: atom_id res chain seq x y z
N HIS A 1 1.50 -16.80 7.29
CA HIS A 1 1.92 -17.42 6.02
C HIS A 1 2.65 -16.43 5.10
N TYR A 2 2.06 -15.29 4.72
CA TYR A 2 2.71 -14.30 3.83
C TYR A 2 4.04 -13.75 4.38
N LEU A 3 4.17 -13.65 5.69
CA LEU A 3 5.40 -13.18 6.34
C LEU A 3 6.58 -14.13 6.16
N SER A 4 6.34 -15.43 6.03
CA SER A 4 7.39 -16.44 5.89
C SER A 4 7.93 -16.57 4.46
N ILE A 5 7.15 -16.14 3.46
CA ILE A 5 7.55 -16.21 2.04
C ILE A 5 8.13 -14.90 1.49
N ALA A 6 8.05 -13.80 2.27
CA ALA A 6 8.54 -12.49 1.86
C ALA A 6 10.07 -12.46 1.82
N LYS A 7 10.65 -12.25 0.62
CA LYS A 7 12.11 -12.22 0.41
C LYS A 7 12.68 -10.81 0.52
N GLU A 8 13.89 -10.71 1.05
CA GLU A 8 14.62 -9.45 1.06
C GLU A 8 15.20 -9.14 -0.32
N VAL A 9 14.87 -7.95 -0.84
CA VAL A 9 15.32 -7.49 -2.17
C VAL A 9 16.28 -6.30 -2.04
N LEU A 10 16.06 -5.46 -1.04
CA LEU A 10 16.79 -4.21 -0.85
C LEU A 10 17.21 -4.03 0.61
N LYS A 11 18.40 -3.45 0.79
CA LYS A 11 18.90 -2.97 2.09
C LYS A 11 18.68 -1.46 2.20
N GLY A 12 18.59 -0.95 3.44
CA GLY A 12 18.44 0.48 3.73
C GLY A 12 16.98 0.94 3.82
N ARG A 13 16.80 2.23 4.10
CA ARG A 13 15.48 2.84 4.26
C ARG A 13 14.95 3.32 2.89
N TYR A 14 13.76 2.87 2.52
CA TYR A 14 13.14 3.23 1.25
C TYR A 14 11.64 3.43 1.40
N MET A 15 11.08 4.24 0.49
CA MET A 15 9.66 4.30 0.20
C MET A 15 9.38 3.40 -1.00
N PHE A 16 8.44 2.47 -0.86
CA PHE A 16 8.03 1.59 -1.94
C PHE A 16 6.76 2.11 -2.60
N CYS A 17 6.81 2.29 -3.90
CA CYS A 17 5.67 2.68 -4.72
C CYS A 17 5.26 1.55 -5.65
N TYR A 18 3.97 1.24 -5.66
CA TYR A 18 3.37 0.30 -6.60
C TYR A 18 2.13 0.92 -7.22
N PHE A 19 2.26 1.33 -8.48
CA PHE A 19 1.24 2.07 -9.21
C PHE A 19 0.78 1.31 -10.45
N LEU A 20 -0.55 1.23 -10.62
CA LEU A 20 -1.20 0.72 -11.83
C LEU A 20 -1.43 1.84 -12.85
N ASN A 21 -1.67 3.07 -12.36
CA ASN A 21 -2.02 4.24 -13.18
C ASN A 21 -1.15 5.45 -12.79
N ALA A 22 0.18 5.27 -12.80
CA ALA A 22 1.09 6.35 -12.48
C ALA A 22 0.94 7.53 -13.46
N ASN A 23 0.71 8.72 -12.93
CA ASN A 23 0.74 9.97 -13.68
C ASN A 23 1.84 10.90 -13.17
N LYS A 24 2.10 12.00 -13.89
CA LYS A 24 3.16 12.94 -13.54
C LYS A 24 2.98 13.57 -12.15
N CYS A 25 1.74 13.84 -11.74
CA CYS A 25 1.46 14.43 -10.42
C CYS A 25 1.80 13.44 -9.31
N LEU A 26 1.34 12.20 -9.42
CA LEU A 26 1.60 11.14 -8.47
C LEU A 26 3.12 10.84 -8.32
N LEU A 27 3.84 10.81 -9.45
CA LEU A 27 5.28 10.58 -9.44
C LEU A 27 6.06 11.75 -8.80
N LYS A 28 5.66 13.00 -9.07
CA LYS A 28 6.24 14.17 -8.39
C LYS A 28 5.96 14.16 -6.89
N TYR A 29 4.75 13.81 -6.51
CA TYR A 29 4.35 13.64 -5.12
C TYR A 29 5.21 12.58 -4.42
N ALA A 30 5.36 11.39 -5.02
CA ALA A 30 6.21 10.33 -4.51
C ALA A 30 7.68 10.77 -4.32
N GLN A 31 8.24 11.47 -5.31
CA GLN A 31 9.61 12.00 -5.21
C GLN A 31 9.76 13.03 -4.08
N ALA A 32 8.79 13.94 -3.93
CA ALA A 32 8.83 14.97 -2.90
C ALA A 32 8.75 14.36 -1.50
N ILE A 33 7.86 13.40 -1.26
CA ILE A 33 7.77 12.68 0.02
C ILE A 33 9.06 11.92 0.31
N ALA A 34 9.57 11.14 -0.64
CA ALA A 34 10.78 10.38 -0.44
C ALA A 34 11.97 11.28 -0.07
N LYS A 35 12.13 12.40 -0.80
CA LYS A 35 13.17 13.40 -0.54
C LYS A 35 13.02 14.03 0.86
N HIS A 36 11.80 14.48 1.21
CA HIS A 36 11.53 15.13 2.50
C HIS A 36 11.85 14.20 3.68
N ASN A 37 11.55 12.92 3.55
CA ASN A 37 11.74 11.92 4.61
C ASN A 37 13.10 11.20 4.53
N ASN A 38 13.99 11.65 3.66
CA ASN A 38 15.31 11.05 3.45
C ASN A 38 15.23 9.54 3.15
N LEU A 39 14.31 9.16 2.24
CA LEU A 39 14.08 7.80 1.80
C LEU A 39 14.51 7.62 0.34
N SER A 40 15.09 6.46 0.02
CA SER A 40 15.28 6.05 -1.36
C SER A 40 13.93 5.74 -1.99
N LEU A 41 13.63 6.30 -3.17
CA LEU A 41 12.40 5.99 -3.88
C LEU A 41 12.58 4.70 -4.70
N VAL A 42 11.70 3.74 -4.48
CA VAL A 42 11.66 2.45 -5.20
C VAL A 42 10.30 2.28 -5.85
N ILE A 43 10.27 2.03 -7.15
CA ILE A 43 9.02 1.81 -7.91
C ILE A 43 9.03 0.39 -8.46
N GLY A 44 8.07 -0.42 -8.03
CA GLY A 44 7.92 -1.80 -8.45
C GLY A 44 6.93 -1.96 -9.60
N GLY A 45 7.16 -2.97 -10.46
CA GLY A 45 6.28 -3.32 -11.57
C GLY A 45 6.29 -2.30 -12.72
N SER A 46 7.31 -1.45 -12.80
CA SER A 46 7.41 -0.40 -13.82
C SER A 46 8.82 -0.30 -14.40
N SER A 47 8.88 -0.01 -15.67
CA SER A 47 10.12 0.36 -16.36
C SER A 47 10.54 1.79 -16.01
N LYS A 48 11.81 2.12 -16.27
CA LYS A 48 12.37 3.44 -16.00
C LYS A 48 11.56 4.57 -16.66
N ILE A 49 11.13 5.53 -15.85
CA ILE A 49 10.40 6.71 -16.31
C ILE A 49 11.37 7.91 -16.37
N LYS A 50 11.43 8.57 -17.53
CA LYS A 50 12.32 9.73 -17.75
C LYS A 50 11.96 10.87 -16.78
N GLY A 51 12.98 11.44 -16.13
CA GLY A 51 12.81 12.55 -15.18
C GLY A 51 12.38 12.14 -13.77
N VAL A 52 12.30 10.84 -13.48
CA VAL A 52 12.02 10.32 -12.14
C VAL A 52 13.30 9.73 -11.56
N ASN A 53 13.76 10.30 -10.45
CA ASN A 53 14.90 9.78 -9.70
C ASN A 53 14.43 8.70 -8.72
N ALA A 54 14.42 7.46 -9.19
CA ALA A 54 13.99 6.29 -8.43
C ALA A 54 14.74 5.03 -8.86
N LYS A 55 14.79 4.04 -8.00
CA LYS A 55 15.15 2.68 -8.37
C LYS A 55 13.91 1.99 -8.94
N PHE A 56 13.97 1.61 -10.19
CA PHE A 56 12.90 0.89 -10.89
C PHE A 56 13.17 -0.61 -10.84
N LEU A 57 12.15 -1.37 -10.48
CA LEU A 57 12.16 -2.83 -10.42
C LEU A 57 11.06 -3.33 -11.38
N SER A 58 11.41 -3.54 -12.65
CA SER A 58 10.47 -3.95 -13.70
C SER A 58 9.97 -5.39 -13.51
N GLU A 59 10.85 -6.26 -13.05
CA GLU A 59 10.57 -7.67 -12.82
C GLU A 59 10.70 -7.99 -11.33
N VAL A 60 9.57 -8.13 -10.67
CA VAL A 60 9.48 -8.44 -9.25
C VAL A 60 8.53 -9.61 -9.09
N GLY A 61 9.05 -10.73 -8.61
CA GLY A 61 8.23 -11.90 -8.29
C GLY A 61 7.36 -11.66 -7.04
N PRO A 62 6.34 -12.50 -6.82
CA PRO A 62 5.41 -12.31 -5.68
C PRO A 62 6.10 -12.28 -4.31
N CYS A 63 7.09 -13.14 -4.08
CA CYS A 63 7.81 -13.19 -2.79
C CYS A 63 8.68 -11.96 -2.56
N GLU A 64 9.33 -11.47 -3.60
CA GLU A 64 10.12 -10.25 -3.60
C GLU A 64 9.23 -9.02 -3.39
N TRP A 65 8.07 -8.96 -4.05
CA TRP A 65 7.09 -7.89 -3.90
C TRP A 65 6.56 -7.80 -2.46
N LEU A 66 6.22 -8.93 -1.84
CA LEU A 66 5.85 -8.99 -0.43
C LEU A 66 6.99 -8.51 0.48
N GLY A 67 8.23 -8.87 0.15
CA GLY A 67 9.42 -8.42 0.88
C GLY A 67 9.63 -6.91 0.79
N LEU A 68 9.40 -6.32 -0.38
CA LEU A 68 9.47 -4.87 -0.60
C LEU A 68 8.41 -4.14 0.24
N ILE A 69 7.17 -4.61 0.26
CA ILE A 69 6.11 -4.04 1.10
C ILE A 69 6.46 -4.15 2.59
N LYS A 70 6.82 -5.34 3.04
CA LYS A 70 7.08 -5.62 4.46
C LYS A 70 8.17 -4.72 5.06
N ARG A 71 9.20 -4.41 4.27
CA ARG A 71 10.41 -3.68 4.74
C ARG A 71 10.46 -2.21 4.36
N ALA A 72 9.50 -1.72 3.59
CA ALA A 72 9.43 -0.31 3.26
C ALA A 72 9.26 0.54 4.52
N ALA A 73 9.94 1.68 4.58
CA ALA A 73 9.70 2.67 5.63
C ALA A 73 8.33 3.35 5.44
N HIS A 74 7.88 3.44 4.18
CA HIS A 74 6.55 3.91 3.82
C HIS A 74 6.14 3.31 2.47
N ILE A 75 4.83 3.11 2.27
CA ILE A 75 4.26 2.59 1.03
C ILE A 75 3.31 3.62 0.42
N LEU A 76 3.43 3.79 -0.89
CA LEU A 76 2.51 4.61 -1.67
C LEU A 76 1.97 3.78 -2.83
N THR A 77 0.65 3.65 -2.96
CA THR A 77 0.04 2.80 -3.99
C THR A 77 -1.30 3.35 -4.46
N ASP A 78 -1.68 3.08 -5.71
CA ASP A 78 -3.03 3.26 -6.25
C ASP A 78 -3.74 1.92 -6.51
N SER A 79 -3.11 0.82 -6.07
CA SER A 79 -3.58 -0.54 -6.28
C SER A 79 -4.39 -1.05 -5.10
N PHE A 80 -5.54 -1.68 -5.36
CA PHE A 80 -6.31 -2.40 -4.34
C PHE A 80 -5.46 -3.47 -3.64
N HIS A 81 -4.76 -4.32 -4.40
CA HIS A 81 -3.88 -5.34 -3.81
C HIS A 81 -2.70 -4.71 -3.05
N GLY A 82 -2.13 -3.62 -3.58
CA GLY A 82 -1.10 -2.86 -2.88
C GLY A 82 -1.57 -2.37 -1.52
N THR A 83 -2.79 -1.85 -1.45
CA THR A 83 -3.43 -1.40 -0.20
C THR A 83 -3.64 -2.56 0.77
N VAL A 84 -4.25 -3.67 0.32
CA VAL A 84 -4.49 -4.86 1.16
C VAL A 84 -3.20 -5.38 1.78
N PHE A 85 -2.15 -5.56 0.99
CA PHE A 85 -0.89 -6.09 1.51
C PHE A 85 -0.11 -5.06 2.35
N ALA A 86 -0.24 -3.77 2.08
CA ALA A 86 0.30 -2.73 2.96
C ALA A 86 -0.36 -2.77 4.34
N MET A 87 -1.69 -2.91 4.41
CA MET A 87 -2.43 -3.09 5.67
C MET A 87 -1.96 -4.34 6.42
N LEU A 88 -1.83 -5.47 5.73
CA LEU A 88 -1.49 -6.75 6.35
C LEU A 88 -0.04 -6.83 6.83
N LEU A 89 0.92 -6.33 6.05
CA LEU A 89 2.34 -6.60 6.25
C LEU A 89 3.13 -5.46 6.90
N ASN A 90 2.73 -4.22 6.68
CA ASN A 90 3.51 -3.05 7.08
C ASN A 90 2.73 -2.09 7.99
N GLY A 91 1.60 -1.58 7.52
CA GLY A 91 0.75 -0.61 8.25
C GLY A 91 1.16 0.85 8.10
N ASN A 92 2.28 1.16 7.46
CA ASN A 92 2.69 2.53 7.17
C ASN A 92 2.55 2.81 5.66
N PHE A 93 1.39 3.32 5.27
CA PHE A 93 1.07 3.50 3.85
C PHE A 93 0.09 4.65 3.61
N LYS A 94 0.07 5.13 2.37
CA LYS A 94 -1.04 5.92 1.80
C LYS A 94 -1.50 5.25 0.51
N THR A 95 -2.82 5.26 0.31
CA THR A 95 -3.43 4.84 -0.94
C THR A 95 -3.89 6.05 -1.73
N CYS A 96 -3.36 6.18 -2.94
CA CYS A 96 -3.62 7.31 -3.82
C CYS A 96 -4.83 7.03 -4.71
N ILE A 97 -5.78 7.96 -4.76
CA ILE A 97 -6.90 7.92 -5.69
C ILE A 97 -6.57 8.79 -6.90
N VAL A 98 -6.31 8.16 -8.02
CA VAL A 98 -6.06 8.81 -9.32
C VAL A 98 -7.37 8.91 -10.12
N ASN A 99 -8.25 7.93 -9.97
CA ASN A 99 -9.57 7.89 -10.62
C ASN A 99 -10.63 7.41 -9.62
N TRP A 100 -11.58 8.28 -9.30
CA TRP A 100 -12.65 8.00 -8.34
C TRP A 100 -13.63 6.91 -8.80
N GLU A 101 -13.88 6.76 -10.09
CA GLU A 101 -14.77 5.71 -10.63
C GLU A 101 -14.27 4.29 -10.27
N ARG A 102 -12.95 4.13 -10.11
CA ARG A 102 -12.31 2.85 -9.77
C ARG A 102 -11.95 2.71 -8.29
N ALA A 103 -12.23 3.74 -7.50
CA ALA A 103 -11.78 3.83 -6.10
C ALA A 103 -12.71 3.10 -5.12
N THR A 104 -13.95 2.79 -5.50
CA THR A 104 -15.00 2.27 -4.59
C THR A 104 -14.52 1.11 -3.71
N ARG A 105 -13.82 0.13 -4.28
CA ARG A 105 -13.32 -1.02 -3.51
C ARG A 105 -12.27 -0.61 -2.46
N ILE A 106 -11.42 0.35 -2.80
CA ILE A 106 -10.37 0.84 -1.90
C ILE A 106 -11.01 1.66 -0.78
N VAL A 107 -11.92 2.55 -1.12
CA VAL A 107 -12.66 3.37 -0.15
C VAL A 107 -13.40 2.49 0.84
N ASN A 108 -14.24 1.59 0.35
CA ASN A 108 -14.99 0.65 1.21
C ASN A 108 -14.07 -0.19 2.10
N LEU A 109 -12.93 -0.67 1.56
CA LEU A 109 -11.95 -1.40 2.35
C LEU A 109 -11.41 -0.57 3.50
N LEU A 110 -10.95 0.65 3.22
CA LEU A 110 -10.37 1.53 4.24
C LEU A 110 -11.41 1.95 5.29
N GLU A 111 -12.64 2.23 4.87
CA GLU A 111 -13.76 2.55 5.77
C GLU A 111 -14.08 1.38 6.72
N GLN A 112 -14.12 0.14 6.22
CA GLN A 112 -14.36 -1.05 7.05
C GLN A 112 -13.35 -1.22 8.18
N PHE A 113 -12.13 -0.70 8.01
CA PHE A 113 -11.07 -0.73 9.02
C PHE A 113 -10.85 0.61 9.73
N SER A 114 -11.71 1.61 9.48
CA SER A 114 -11.55 2.99 10.01
C SER A 114 -10.20 3.61 9.65
N LEU A 115 -9.76 3.40 8.42
CA LEU A 115 -8.47 3.86 7.87
C LEU A 115 -8.65 4.87 6.72
N SER A 116 -9.74 5.64 6.71
CA SER A 116 -10.02 6.63 5.65
C SER A 116 -8.96 7.74 5.57
N ASP A 117 -8.25 8.01 6.66
CA ASP A 117 -7.11 8.93 6.72
C ASP A 117 -5.89 8.43 5.93
N HIS A 118 -5.82 7.14 5.61
CA HIS A 118 -4.82 6.57 4.70
C HIS A 118 -5.10 6.85 3.21
N LEU A 119 -6.26 7.40 2.89
CA LEU A 119 -6.62 7.78 1.53
C LEU A 119 -6.00 9.14 1.16
N LYS A 120 -5.48 9.25 -0.06
CA LYS A 120 -4.93 10.51 -0.59
C LYS A 120 -5.44 10.73 -2.01
N SER A 121 -6.21 11.80 -2.20
CA SER A 121 -6.77 12.20 -3.51
C SER A 121 -6.18 13.50 -4.04
N ASP A 122 -5.70 14.36 -3.15
CA ASP A 122 -4.95 15.54 -3.50
C ASP A 122 -3.45 15.28 -3.28
N PHE A 123 -2.62 15.73 -4.22
CA PHE A 123 -1.17 15.55 -4.18
C PHE A 123 -0.44 16.87 -3.87
N ILE A 124 -1.10 17.76 -3.15
CA ILE A 124 -0.60 19.11 -2.83
C ILE A 124 0.09 19.11 -1.46
N ASP A 125 -0.44 18.37 -0.51
CA ASP A 125 0.08 18.32 0.84
C ASP A 125 1.13 17.22 1.01
N LEU A 126 2.38 17.65 1.12
CA LEU A 126 3.55 16.79 0.81
C LEU A 126 4.24 16.17 2.04
N TYR A 127 3.83 16.48 3.29
CA TYR A 127 4.88 16.45 4.32
C TYR A 127 4.70 15.45 5.44
N ASN A 128 3.56 14.80 5.61
CA ASN A 128 3.35 13.95 6.78
C ASN A 128 3.07 12.49 6.42
N ILE A 129 4.11 11.63 6.50
CA ILE A 129 3.96 10.18 6.39
C ILE A 129 3.84 9.50 7.77
N ASN A 130 4.09 10.23 8.86
CA ASN A 130 4.06 9.65 10.21
C ASN A 130 2.64 9.38 10.70
N ASP A 131 1.64 10.10 10.16
CA ASP A 131 0.22 9.92 10.52
C ASP A 131 -0.43 8.71 9.82
N CYS A 132 0.38 7.89 9.13
CA CYS A 132 -0.11 6.80 8.30
C CYS A 132 0.18 5.42 8.89
N VAL A 133 0.48 5.33 10.18
CA VAL A 133 0.75 4.06 10.84
C VAL A 133 -0.50 3.54 11.50
N ILE A 134 -0.97 2.38 11.06
CA ILE A 134 -2.16 1.75 11.65
C ILE A 134 -1.89 1.23 13.07
N ASN A 135 -2.90 1.33 13.92
CA ASN A 135 -2.91 0.62 15.20
C ASN A 135 -3.11 -0.87 14.93
N ARG A 136 -2.05 -1.65 15.14
CA ARG A 136 -2.02 -3.08 14.80
C ARG A 136 -3.03 -3.90 15.61
N GLU A 137 -3.23 -3.60 16.86
CA GLU A 137 -4.16 -4.31 17.75
C GLU A 137 -5.59 -4.14 17.24
N LYS A 138 -6.05 -2.90 17.06
CA LYS A 138 -7.38 -2.59 16.52
C LYS A 138 -7.60 -3.17 15.14
N PHE A 139 -6.56 -3.12 14.29
CA PHE A 139 -6.63 -3.72 12.95
C PHE A 139 -6.83 -5.23 12.99
N MET A 140 -6.09 -5.95 13.84
CA MET A 140 -6.19 -7.41 13.96
C MET A 140 -7.52 -7.84 14.59
N GLU A 141 -8.03 -7.10 15.57
CA GLU A 141 -9.35 -7.32 16.14
C GLU A 141 -10.43 -7.20 15.06
N ARG A 142 -10.40 -6.09 14.29
CA ARG A 142 -11.37 -5.88 13.21
C ARG A 142 -11.26 -6.94 12.11
N LEU A 143 -10.07 -7.33 11.76
CA LEU A 143 -9.83 -8.40 10.79
C LEU A 143 -10.42 -9.73 11.26
N SER A 144 -10.26 -10.08 12.55
CA SER A 144 -10.85 -11.28 13.13
C SER A 144 -12.37 -11.25 13.07
N GLN A 145 -13.00 -10.13 13.46
CA GLN A 145 -14.46 -9.96 13.39
C GLN A 145 -14.99 -10.17 11.96
N LEU A 146 -14.35 -9.54 10.96
CA LEU A 146 -14.78 -9.65 9.57
C LEU A 146 -14.60 -11.07 9.01
N ARG A 147 -13.55 -11.78 9.44
CA ARG A 147 -13.36 -13.20 9.09
C ARG A 147 -14.47 -14.08 9.65
N SER A 148 -14.80 -13.94 10.93
CA SER A 148 -15.87 -14.72 11.55
C SER A 148 -17.21 -14.49 10.87
N LEU A 149 -17.56 -13.24 10.54
CA LEU A 149 -18.77 -12.92 9.78
C LEU A 149 -18.78 -13.54 8.38
N SER A 150 -17.64 -13.56 7.72
CA SER A 150 -17.52 -14.17 6.38
C SER A 150 -17.64 -15.70 6.44
N GLU A 151 -17.06 -16.34 7.44
CA GLU A 151 -17.14 -17.77 7.68
C GLU A 151 -18.58 -18.18 8.00
N GLU A 152 -19.27 -17.44 8.88
CA GLU A 152 -20.67 -17.68 9.23
C GLU A 152 -21.58 -17.56 8.00
N TYR A 153 -21.40 -16.49 7.19
CA TYR A 153 -22.15 -16.32 5.94
C TYR A 153 -21.93 -17.48 4.98
N PHE A 154 -20.67 -17.92 4.84
CA PHE A 154 -20.32 -19.03 3.94
C PHE A 154 -20.93 -20.36 4.39
N ILE A 155 -20.89 -20.69 5.70
CA ILE A 155 -21.49 -21.89 6.25
C ILE A 155 -23.02 -21.88 6.00
N ASN A 156 -23.70 -20.78 6.34
CA ASN A 156 -25.14 -20.65 6.13
C ASN A 156 -25.55 -20.77 4.65
N ALA A 157 -24.68 -20.32 3.72
CA ALA A 157 -24.94 -20.41 2.28
C ALA A 157 -24.75 -21.84 1.71
N ILE A 158 -24.02 -22.71 2.43
CA ILE A 158 -23.82 -24.11 2.00
C ILE A 158 -24.88 -25.03 2.61
N GLU A 159 -25.37 -24.70 3.80
CA GLU A 159 -26.36 -25.52 4.54
C GLU A 159 -27.82 -25.29 4.07
N ASN A 160 -28.07 -24.25 3.26
CA ASN A 160 -29.35 -23.95 2.61
C ASN A 160 -29.33 -24.26 1.10
#